data_b3ec3662c33c509b76344a55e7336d69
#
_entry.id   b3ec3662c33c509b76344a55e7336d69
#
_cell.length_a   1.000
_cell.length_b   1.000
_cell.length_c   1.000
_cell.angle_alpha   90.00
_cell.angle_beta   90.00
_cell.angle_gamma   90.00
#
_symmetry.space_group_name_H-M   'P 1'
#
loop_
_entity.id
_entity.type
_entity.pdbx_description
1 polymer ?
#
loop_
_entity_poly.entity_id
_entity_poly.type
_entity_poly.pdbx_seq_one_letter_code
_entity_poly.pdbx_strand_id
1 'polypeptide(L)'
;LVGSEMCIRDRNKPKGYISATEDRKMATVLDIVSKDYGNRNLFPVGRLDKDTTGLMILTDDGDFAHSILSPKKDSKKIYDVTIDIPVTEEMAQGFKNGVQLIDSRCKPSILKITGEYTAEVTLTEGKYHQIKRMFGCYKAKVLELKRIQIGDFKLPSNLGEGEYRELTTDELKKVQGIKGEINE
;
A
#
# COMPACT_ATOMS: atom_id res chain seq x y z
N LEU A 1 31.60 3.82 -17.21
CA LEU A 1 30.58 2.83 -16.83
C LEU A 1 29.71 3.49 -15.76
N VAL A 2 28.65 4.15 -16.16
CA VAL A 2 27.61 4.63 -15.25
C VAL A 2 26.88 3.38 -14.77
N GLY A 3 27.07 2.98 -13.50
CA GLY A 3 26.38 1.88 -12.89
C GLY A 3 24.86 2.08 -13.03
N SER A 4 24.15 0.99 -13.30
CA SER A 4 22.68 0.99 -13.32
C SER A 4 22.20 1.24 -11.90
N GLU A 5 22.06 2.52 -11.52
CA GLU A 5 21.39 2.87 -10.27
C GLU A 5 19.96 2.36 -10.36
N MET A 6 19.60 1.46 -9.44
CA MET A 6 18.24 0.95 -9.30
C MET A 6 17.29 2.13 -9.13
N CYS A 7 16.27 2.21 -9.98
CA CYS A 7 15.28 3.24 -9.89
C CYS A 7 14.14 2.78 -8.99
N ILE A 8 14.09 3.29 -7.76
CA ILE A 8 13.03 2.99 -6.80
C ILE A 8 12.39 4.29 -6.35
N ARG A 9 11.07 4.38 -6.53
CA ARG A 9 10.31 5.61 -6.29
C ARG A 9 9.10 5.35 -5.43
N ASP A 10 8.84 6.25 -4.49
CA ASP A 10 7.57 6.34 -3.82
C ASP A 10 6.62 7.26 -4.60
N ARG A 11 5.35 6.93 -4.53
CA ARG A 11 4.30 7.65 -5.19
C ARG A 11 3.06 7.72 -4.31
N ASN A 12 2.42 8.89 -4.29
CA ASN A 12 1.08 9.05 -3.76
C ASN A 12 0.06 8.80 -4.91
N LYS A 13 -0.36 7.54 -5.05
CA LYS A 13 -1.25 7.12 -6.13
C LYS A 13 -2.60 7.83 -6.06
N PRO A 14 -3.04 8.54 -7.10
CA PRO A 14 -4.38 9.13 -7.14
C PRO A 14 -5.47 8.09 -7.47
N LYS A 15 -6.75 8.45 -7.25
CA LYS A 15 -7.90 7.67 -7.73
C LYS A 15 -7.91 7.58 -9.26
N GLY A 16 -8.51 6.52 -9.79
CA GLY A 16 -8.75 6.35 -11.23
C GLY A 16 -7.67 5.56 -11.99
N TYR A 17 -6.51 5.34 -11.40
CA TYR A 17 -5.39 4.62 -12.00
C TYR A 17 -5.30 3.20 -11.47
N ILE A 18 -5.03 2.24 -12.37
CA ILE A 18 -4.80 0.84 -11.98
C ILE A 18 -3.32 0.57 -11.71
N SER A 19 -3.04 -0.40 -10.84
CA SER A 19 -1.69 -0.85 -10.52
C SER A 19 -1.21 -1.88 -11.56
N ALA A 20 -0.94 -1.40 -12.76
CA ALA A 20 -0.42 -2.17 -13.89
C ALA A 20 0.68 -1.40 -14.61
N THR A 21 1.51 -2.10 -15.38
CA THR A 21 2.54 -1.49 -16.22
C THR A 21 1.92 -0.86 -17.47
N GLU A 22 0.95 -1.54 -18.08
CA GLU A 22 0.21 -1.06 -19.24
C GLU A 22 -1.21 -1.65 -19.23
N ASP A 23 -2.17 -0.95 -19.82
CA ASP A 23 -3.52 -1.42 -20.05
C ASP A 23 -4.10 -0.69 -21.28
N ARG A 24 -4.92 -1.40 -22.07
CA ARG A 24 -5.50 -0.85 -23.32
C ARG A 24 -6.71 0.07 -23.09
N LYS A 25 -7.32 0.02 -21.91
CA LYS A 25 -8.61 0.69 -21.63
C LYS A 25 -8.54 1.63 -20.44
N MET A 26 -7.62 1.41 -19.52
CA MET A 26 -7.55 2.13 -18.26
C MET A 26 -6.18 2.76 -18.06
N ALA A 27 -6.16 3.97 -17.53
CA ALA A 27 -4.93 4.65 -17.15
C ALA A 27 -4.23 3.89 -16.02
N THR A 28 -2.93 3.68 -16.17
CA THR A 28 -2.08 2.95 -15.24
C THR A 28 -1.26 3.89 -14.37
N VAL A 29 -0.72 3.36 -13.29
CA VAL A 29 0.19 4.12 -12.41
C VAL A 29 1.47 4.58 -13.14
N LEU A 30 1.83 3.99 -14.26
CA LEU A 30 3.00 4.37 -15.04
C LEU A 30 2.72 5.47 -16.07
N ASP A 31 1.50 5.64 -16.56
CA ASP A 31 1.16 6.66 -17.56
C ASP A 31 1.50 8.09 -17.09
N ILE A 32 1.51 8.33 -15.78
CA ILE A 32 1.85 9.63 -15.20
C ILE A 32 3.38 9.80 -15.05
N VAL A 33 4.13 8.69 -14.99
CA VAL A 33 5.59 8.68 -14.72
C VAL A 33 6.41 8.53 -16.00
N SER A 34 5.83 7.96 -17.05
CA SER A 34 6.55 7.55 -18.28
C SER A 34 7.28 8.68 -19.01
N LYS A 35 6.83 9.91 -18.85
CA LYS A 35 7.44 11.07 -19.54
C LYS A 35 8.83 11.42 -19.03
N ASP A 36 9.16 11.10 -17.77
CA ASP A 36 10.39 11.56 -17.14
C ASP A 36 11.48 10.47 -17.10
N TYR A 37 11.13 9.19 -17.32
CA TYR A 37 12.05 8.07 -17.10
C TYR A 37 12.40 7.24 -18.34
N GLY A 38 12.01 7.69 -19.52
CA GLY A 38 12.47 7.13 -20.80
C GLY A 38 12.24 5.62 -20.91
N ASN A 39 13.29 4.86 -21.25
CA ASN A 39 13.22 3.42 -21.53
C ASN A 39 13.37 2.51 -20.29
N ARG A 40 13.15 2.99 -19.07
CA ARG A 40 13.21 2.15 -17.87
C ARG A 40 11.94 1.32 -17.74
N ASN A 41 12.09 0.03 -17.51
CA ASN A 41 10.99 -0.93 -17.32
C ASN A 41 10.46 -0.89 -15.88
N LEU A 42 9.93 0.25 -15.45
CA LEU A 42 9.34 0.38 -14.13
C LEU A 42 8.07 -0.46 -14.00
N PHE A 43 7.84 -1.02 -12.82
CA PHE A 43 6.61 -1.70 -12.46
C PHE A 43 6.20 -1.44 -11.01
N PRO A 44 4.91 -1.53 -10.67
CA PRO A 44 4.44 -1.29 -9.30
C PRO A 44 4.76 -2.46 -8.38
N VAL A 45 5.29 -2.16 -7.18
CA VAL A 45 5.52 -3.13 -6.10
C VAL A 45 4.20 -3.38 -5.37
N GLY A 46 3.50 -4.42 -5.79
CA GLY A 46 2.16 -4.76 -5.30
C GLY A 46 1.07 -3.94 -5.98
N ARG A 47 -0.14 -4.07 -5.44
CA ARG A 47 -1.33 -3.50 -6.05
C ARG A 47 -2.12 -2.67 -5.06
N LEU A 48 -2.73 -1.60 -5.55
CA LEU A 48 -3.84 -0.88 -4.95
C LEU A 48 -5.00 -0.90 -5.95
N ASP A 49 -6.21 -0.96 -5.44
CA ASP A 49 -7.41 -0.88 -6.28
C ASP A 49 -7.46 0.46 -7.01
N LYS A 50 -8.26 0.54 -8.08
CA LYS A 50 -8.41 1.75 -8.90
C LYS A 50 -8.81 2.98 -8.07
N ASP A 51 -9.69 2.79 -7.11
CA ASP A 51 -10.24 3.83 -6.23
C ASP A 51 -9.48 4.00 -4.90
N THR A 52 -8.48 3.14 -4.63
CA THR A 52 -7.58 3.26 -3.48
C THR A 52 -6.43 4.22 -3.81
N THR A 53 -6.12 5.11 -2.87
CA THR A 53 -5.05 6.10 -3.01
C THR A 53 -3.83 5.77 -2.14
N GLY A 54 -2.80 6.63 -2.21
CA GLY A 54 -1.69 6.62 -1.28
C GLY A 54 -0.45 5.90 -1.76
N LEU A 55 0.34 5.45 -0.81
CA LEU A 55 1.72 4.99 -1.03
C LEU A 55 1.80 3.79 -1.99
N MET A 56 2.45 4.01 -3.12
CA MET A 56 2.80 3.01 -4.13
C MET A 56 4.31 3.09 -4.38
N ILE A 57 4.99 1.97 -4.40
CA ILE A 57 6.40 1.91 -4.81
C ILE A 57 6.44 1.46 -6.27
N LEU A 58 7.26 2.14 -7.07
CA LEU A 58 7.60 1.78 -8.45
C LEU A 58 9.08 1.44 -8.51
N THR A 59 9.45 0.39 -9.22
CA THR A 59 10.86 -0.03 -9.35
C THR A 59 11.10 -0.75 -10.67
N ASP A 60 12.35 -0.80 -11.11
CA ASP A 60 12.87 -1.69 -12.14
C ASP A 60 13.64 -2.89 -11.54
N ASP A 61 13.70 -3.00 -10.20
CA ASP A 61 14.38 -4.06 -9.48
C ASP A 61 13.41 -5.15 -9.00
N GLY A 62 13.48 -6.32 -9.65
CA GLY A 62 12.67 -7.49 -9.31
C GLY A 62 12.99 -8.08 -7.93
N ASP A 63 14.25 -8.09 -7.52
CA ASP A 63 14.67 -8.65 -6.23
C ASP A 63 14.19 -7.78 -5.07
N PHE A 64 14.29 -6.46 -5.23
CA PHE A 64 13.71 -5.52 -4.27
C PHE A 64 12.19 -5.72 -4.14
N ALA A 65 11.48 -5.77 -5.27
CA ALA A 65 10.02 -5.99 -5.26
C ALA A 65 9.65 -7.32 -4.58
N HIS A 66 10.36 -8.40 -4.90
CA HIS A 66 10.16 -9.71 -4.26
C HIS A 66 10.42 -9.65 -2.76
N SER A 67 11.43 -8.89 -2.33
CA SER A 67 11.75 -8.71 -0.90
C SER A 67 10.60 -8.11 -0.08
N ILE A 68 9.76 -7.30 -0.70
CA ILE A 68 8.62 -6.61 -0.06
C ILE A 68 7.33 -7.42 -0.19
N LEU A 69 7.14 -8.07 -1.35
CA LEU A 69 5.89 -8.77 -1.68
C LEU A 69 5.82 -10.19 -1.12
N SER A 70 6.97 -10.76 -0.73
CA SER A 70 7.04 -12.14 -0.24
C SER A 70 6.14 -12.34 0.98
N PRO A 71 5.20 -13.31 0.93
CA PRO A 71 4.30 -13.62 2.05
C PRO A 71 5.02 -14.04 3.34
N LYS A 72 6.27 -14.50 3.22
CA LYS A 72 7.11 -14.94 4.35
C LYS A 72 7.62 -13.77 5.20
N LYS A 73 7.64 -12.55 4.66
CA LYS A 73 8.17 -11.37 5.37
C LYS A 73 7.12 -10.60 6.18
N ASP A 74 5.84 -10.94 6.03
CA ASP A 74 4.73 -10.29 6.75
C ASP A 74 4.84 -8.74 6.75
N SER A 75 5.28 -8.17 5.62
CA SER A 75 5.49 -6.74 5.49
C SER A 75 4.21 -5.97 5.83
N LYS A 76 4.29 -5.19 6.90
CA LYS A 76 3.20 -4.39 7.43
C LYS A 76 2.76 -3.33 6.43
N LYS A 77 1.45 -3.19 6.22
CA LYS A 77 0.83 -2.14 5.42
C LYS A 77 -0.25 -1.47 6.23
N ILE A 78 -0.22 -0.15 6.31
CA ILE A 78 -1.17 0.64 7.09
C ILE A 78 -2.01 1.49 6.16
N TYR A 79 -3.30 1.53 6.44
CA TYR A 79 -4.29 2.23 5.64
C TYR A 79 -5.16 3.13 6.51
N ASP A 80 -5.39 4.36 6.07
CA ASP A 80 -6.50 5.18 6.54
C ASP A 80 -7.76 4.77 5.80
N VAL A 81 -8.84 4.60 6.55
CA VAL A 81 -10.14 4.11 6.05
C VAL A 81 -11.26 4.99 6.54
N THR A 82 -12.17 5.36 5.64
CA THR A 82 -13.47 5.98 5.98
C THR A 82 -14.58 5.02 5.54
N ILE A 83 -15.55 4.79 6.42
CA ILE A 83 -16.71 3.94 6.16
C ILE A 83 -18.02 4.70 6.35
N ASP A 84 -19.13 4.15 5.87
CA ASP A 84 -20.46 4.77 5.83
C ASP A 84 -21.29 4.60 7.12
N ILE A 85 -20.81 3.80 8.08
CA ILE A 85 -21.42 3.61 9.40
C ILE A 85 -20.39 3.84 10.49
N PRO A 86 -20.78 4.10 11.75
CA PRO A 86 -19.82 4.26 12.84
C PRO A 86 -18.90 3.03 13.01
N VAL A 87 -17.61 3.28 13.20
CA VAL A 87 -16.63 2.24 13.51
C VAL A 87 -16.83 1.77 14.95
N THR A 88 -16.87 0.46 15.18
CA THR A 88 -17.16 -0.12 16.49
C THR A 88 -16.01 -0.96 17.04
N GLU A 89 -16.00 -1.14 18.38
CA GLU A 89 -15.06 -2.05 19.05
C GLU A 89 -15.28 -3.51 18.64
N GLU A 90 -16.51 -3.91 18.26
CA GLU A 90 -16.79 -5.23 17.70
C GLU A 90 -16.01 -5.45 16.40
N MET A 91 -15.97 -4.46 15.50
CA MET A 91 -15.14 -4.51 14.29
C MET A 91 -13.65 -4.66 14.65
N ALA A 92 -13.16 -3.87 15.61
CA ALA A 92 -11.76 -3.93 16.03
C ALA A 92 -11.41 -5.31 16.60
N GLN A 93 -12.27 -5.90 17.43
CA GLN A 93 -12.06 -7.24 17.96
C GLN A 93 -12.13 -8.31 16.87
N GLY A 94 -13.05 -8.18 15.90
CA GLY A 94 -13.15 -9.09 14.76
C GLY A 94 -11.93 -9.07 13.86
N PHE A 95 -11.38 -7.89 13.60
CA PHE A 95 -10.12 -7.72 12.85
C PHE A 95 -8.95 -8.40 13.58
N LYS A 96 -8.84 -8.20 14.90
CA LYS A 96 -7.82 -8.83 15.76
C LYS A 96 -7.92 -10.37 15.73
N ASN A 97 -9.10 -10.92 15.65
CA ASN A 97 -9.33 -12.37 15.60
C ASN A 97 -9.16 -12.97 14.20
N GLY A 98 -9.05 -12.12 13.18
CA GLY A 98 -9.04 -12.53 11.77
C GLY A 98 -10.44 -12.74 11.22
N VAL A 99 -10.88 -11.82 10.37
CA VAL A 99 -12.22 -11.83 9.74
C VAL A 99 -12.38 -13.04 8.81
N GLN A 100 -13.50 -13.76 8.93
CA GLN A 100 -13.85 -14.84 8.02
C GLN A 100 -14.53 -14.25 6.79
N LEU A 101 -13.88 -14.36 5.65
CA LEU A 101 -14.46 -14.06 4.34
C LEU A 101 -15.11 -15.32 3.76
N ILE A 102 -15.88 -15.17 2.69
CA ILE A 102 -16.58 -16.30 2.03
C ILE A 102 -15.58 -17.37 1.56
N ASP A 103 -14.45 -16.95 1.01
CA ASP A 103 -13.45 -17.83 0.37
C ASP A 103 -12.24 -18.13 1.25
N SER A 104 -12.02 -17.38 2.31
CA SER A 104 -10.82 -17.54 3.15
C SER A 104 -10.91 -16.78 4.46
N ARG A 105 -10.15 -17.21 5.46
CA ARG A 105 -9.95 -16.44 6.69
C ARG A 105 -8.78 -15.46 6.50
N CYS A 106 -8.96 -14.24 6.98
CA CYS A 106 -7.89 -13.24 7.04
C CYS A 106 -6.93 -13.52 8.20
N LYS A 107 -5.66 -13.18 8.03
CA LYS A 107 -4.73 -13.11 9.16
C LYS A 107 -5.24 -12.10 10.20
N PRO A 108 -4.94 -12.30 11.49
CA PRO A 108 -5.14 -11.29 12.52
C PRO A 108 -4.58 -9.93 12.07
N SER A 109 -5.34 -8.88 12.28
CA SER A 109 -5.02 -7.52 11.86
C SER A 109 -5.40 -6.52 12.94
N ILE A 110 -4.91 -5.29 12.84
CA ILE A 110 -5.21 -4.25 13.82
C ILE A 110 -6.14 -3.24 13.16
N LEU A 111 -7.27 -2.96 13.80
CA LEU A 111 -8.13 -1.83 13.50
C LEU A 111 -8.06 -0.88 14.69
N LYS A 112 -7.58 0.33 14.47
CA LYS A 112 -7.52 1.41 15.45
C LYS A 112 -8.56 2.44 15.07
N ILE A 113 -9.53 2.69 15.93
CA ILE A 113 -10.56 3.71 15.74
C ILE A 113 -9.90 5.09 15.85
N THR A 114 -10.04 5.93 14.81
CA THR A 114 -9.48 7.30 14.77
C THR A 114 -10.55 8.38 14.79
N GLY A 115 -11.81 8.02 14.55
CA GLY A 115 -12.97 8.88 14.59
C GLY A 115 -14.24 8.06 14.44
N GLU A 116 -15.39 8.70 14.47
CA GLU A 116 -16.69 8.01 14.41
C GLU A 116 -16.82 7.12 13.16
N TYR A 117 -16.39 7.61 11.99
CA TYR A 117 -16.45 6.92 10.70
C TYR A 117 -15.09 6.56 10.14
N THR A 118 -14.02 6.75 10.91
CA THR A 118 -12.65 6.61 10.44
C THR A 118 -11.83 5.64 11.30
N ALA A 119 -10.96 4.90 10.65
CA ALA A 119 -10.06 3.96 11.31
C ALA A 119 -8.71 3.87 10.58
N GLU A 120 -7.68 3.50 11.32
CA GLU A 120 -6.40 3.04 10.78
C GLU A 120 -6.38 1.51 10.80
N VAL A 121 -6.13 0.88 9.65
CA VAL A 121 -6.07 -0.59 9.53
C VAL A 121 -4.66 -1.03 9.18
N THR A 122 -4.09 -1.94 9.99
CA THR A 122 -2.79 -2.57 9.75
C THR A 122 -2.97 -4.01 9.29
N LEU A 123 -2.44 -4.33 8.11
CA LEU A 123 -2.41 -5.68 7.52
C LEU A 123 -0.98 -6.17 7.31
N THR A 124 -0.76 -7.49 7.40
CA THR A 124 0.49 -8.17 7.02
C THR A 124 0.34 -9.05 5.79
N GLU A 125 -0.84 -9.10 5.20
CA GLU A 125 -1.14 -9.80 3.95
C GLU A 125 -1.82 -8.85 2.95
N GLY A 126 -2.17 -9.34 1.76
CA GLY A 126 -2.87 -8.56 0.74
C GLY A 126 -3.74 -9.44 -0.14
N LYS A 127 -4.99 -9.69 0.28
CA LYS A 127 -5.99 -10.39 -0.53
C LYS A 127 -6.74 -9.39 -1.42
N TYR A 128 -7.38 -9.91 -2.45
CA TYR A 128 -8.22 -9.12 -3.35
C TYR A 128 -9.29 -8.35 -2.58
N HIS A 129 -9.31 -7.02 -2.70
CA HIS A 129 -10.24 -6.10 -2.03
C HIS A 129 -10.38 -6.35 -0.52
N GLN A 130 -9.29 -6.75 0.16
CA GLN A 130 -9.34 -7.32 1.51
C GLN A 130 -10.04 -6.41 2.51
N ILE A 131 -9.62 -5.16 2.66
CA ILE A 131 -10.20 -4.22 3.64
C ILE A 131 -11.70 -3.99 3.35
N LYS A 132 -12.06 -3.78 2.08
CA LYS A 132 -13.46 -3.60 1.67
C LYS A 132 -14.33 -4.80 2.03
N ARG A 133 -13.80 -6.00 1.78
CA ARG A 133 -14.50 -7.26 2.10
C ARG A 133 -14.60 -7.48 3.61
N MET A 134 -13.56 -7.14 4.37
CA MET A 134 -13.56 -7.27 5.83
C MET A 134 -14.63 -6.37 6.47
N PHE A 135 -14.69 -5.10 6.07
CA PHE A 135 -15.75 -4.20 6.52
C PHE A 135 -17.14 -4.63 6.01
N GLY A 136 -17.22 -5.19 4.81
CA GLY A 136 -18.45 -5.74 4.25
C GLY A 136 -19.08 -6.84 5.12
N CYS A 137 -18.29 -7.62 5.88
CA CYS A 137 -18.80 -8.61 6.84
C CYS A 137 -19.60 -7.95 7.99
N TYR A 138 -19.37 -6.66 8.24
CA TYR A 138 -20.10 -5.82 9.21
C TYR A 138 -21.15 -4.93 8.54
N LYS A 139 -21.49 -5.19 7.27
CA LYS A 139 -22.43 -4.39 6.47
C LYS A 139 -21.97 -2.95 6.27
N ALA A 140 -20.69 -2.64 6.49
CA ALA A 140 -20.09 -1.34 6.27
C ALA A 140 -19.51 -1.26 4.84
N LYS A 141 -19.70 -0.10 4.21
CA LYS A 141 -19.10 0.22 2.91
C LYS A 141 -17.90 1.14 3.11
N VAL A 142 -16.77 0.77 2.55
CA VAL A 142 -15.59 1.64 2.53
C VAL A 142 -15.81 2.74 1.50
N LEU A 143 -15.79 3.98 1.96
CA LEU A 143 -15.95 5.20 1.15
C LEU A 143 -14.61 5.71 0.65
N GLU A 144 -13.59 5.70 1.53
CA GLU A 144 -12.23 6.10 1.22
C GLU A 144 -11.23 5.10 1.79
N LEU A 145 -10.18 4.86 1.02
CA LEU A 145 -9.09 3.96 1.40
C LEU A 145 -7.78 4.52 0.89
N LYS A 146 -6.85 4.80 1.80
CA LYS A 146 -5.54 5.35 1.49
C LYS A 146 -4.45 4.56 2.17
N ARG A 147 -3.50 4.00 1.42
CA ARG A 147 -2.32 3.37 2.04
C ARG A 147 -1.32 4.44 2.46
N ILE A 148 -1.05 4.50 3.75
CA ILE A 148 -0.16 5.51 4.34
C ILE A 148 1.21 4.99 4.73
N GLN A 149 1.42 3.64 4.76
CA GLN A 149 2.69 3.06 5.17
C GLN A 149 2.92 1.67 4.56
N ILE A 150 4.17 1.36 4.24
CA ILE A 150 4.69 0.02 3.88
C ILE A 150 5.95 -0.23 4.72
N GLY A 151 6.01 -1.34 5.45
CA GLY A 151 7.08 -1.58 6.42
C GLY A 151 7.12 -0.47 7.46
N ASP A 152 8.27 0.16 7.63
CA ASP A 152 8.45 1.33 8.51
C ASP A 152 8.49 2.66 7.73
N PHE A 153 8.29 2.62 6.40
CA PHE A 153 8.25 3.81 5.56
C PHE A 153 6.85 4.37 5.44
N LYS A 154 6.67 5.61 5.88
CA LYS A 154 5.41 6.36 5.79
C LYS A 154 5.37 7.21 4.53
N LEU A 155 4.18 7.36 3.96
CA LEU A 155 3.93 8.32 2.88
C LEU A 155 4.31 9.73 3.37
N PRO A 156 5.24 10.43 2.70
CA PRO A 156 5.61 11.79 3.08
C PRO A 156 4.41 12.74 3.01
N SER A 157 4.23 13.56 4.04
CA SER A 157 3.10 14.51 4.11
C SER A 157 3.15 15.61 3.04
N ASN A 158 4.34 15.88 2.51
CA ASN A 158 4.59 16.86 1.45
C ASN A 158 4.48 16.29 0.04
N LEU A 159 4.18 14.99 -0.12
CA LEU A 159 3.97 14.36 -1.42
C LEU A 159 2.49 14.39 -1.78
N GLY A 160 2.11 15.28 -2.70
CA GLY A 160 0.74 15.43 -3.18
C GLY A 160 0.23 14.22 -3.98
N GLU A 161 -1.09 14.11 -4.17
CA GLU A 161 -1.66 13.06 -5.03
C GLU A 161 -1.14 13.18 -6.47
N GLY A 162 -0.70 12.07 -7.02
CA GLY A 162 -0.10 12.00 -8.35
C GLY A 162 1.39 12.31 -8.39
N GLU A 163 1.95 12.89 -7.33
CA GLU A 163 3.37 13.15 -7.23
C GLU A 163 4.18 11.88 -6.92
N TYR A 164 5.45 11.92 -7.25
CA TYR A 164 6.41 10.85 -7.01
C TYR A 164 7.81 11.44 -6.80
N ARG A 165 8.67 10.73 -6.10
CA ARG A 165 10.08 11.08 -5.88
C ARG A 165 10.95 9.83 -5.74
N GLU A 166 12.25 10.00 -5.77
CA GLU A 166 13.20 8.94 -5.47
C GLU A 166 13.24 8.64 -3.97
N LEU A 167 13.33 7.35 -3.63
CA LEU A 167 13.62 6.92 -2.28
C LEU A 167 15.12 6.97 -2.00
N THR A 168 15.46 7.48 -0.83
CA THR A 168 16.83 7.40 -0.31
C THR A 168 17.15 5.98 0.14
N THR A 169 18.45 5.65 0.28
CA THR A 169 18.90 4.33 0.77
C THR A 169 18.30 3.98 2.14
N ASP A 170 18.19 4.96 3.05
CA ASP A 170 17.59 4.72 4.38
C ASP A 170 16.09 4.48 4.30
N GLU A 171 15.39 5.13 3.39
CA GLU A 171 13.97 4.91 3.15
C GLU A 171 13.72 3.54 2.53
N LEU A 172 14.58 3.06 1.65
CA LEU A 172 14.54 1.71 1.12
C LEU A 172 14.63 0.64 2.22
N LYS A 173 15.55 0.81 3.18
CA LYS A 173 15.65 -0.05 4.35
C LYS A 173 14.36 -0.07 5.17
N LYS A 174 13.73 1.10 5.37
CA LYS A 174 12.43 1.21 6.06
C LYS A 174 11.31 0.50 5.33
N VAL A 175 11.23 0.61 4.00
CA VAL A 175 10.25 -0.12 3.18
C VAL A 175 10.43 -1.62 3.34
N GLN A 176 11.66 -2.11 3.37
CA GLN A 176 11.99 -3.53 3.55
C GLN A 176 11.82 -4.03 4.99
N GLY A 177 11.59 -3.14 5.95
CA GLY A 177 11.53 -3.47 7.38
C GLY A 177 12.89 -3.88 7.96
N ILE A 178 13.99 -3.48 7.31
CA ILE A 178 15.34 -3.67 7.81
C ILE A 178 15.61 -2.58 8.85
N LYS A 179 15.77 -2.96 10.11
CA LYS A 179 16.19 -2.02 11.15
C LYS A 179 17.59 -1.53 10.82
N GLY A 180 17.75 -0.21 10.67
CA GLY A 180 19.07 0.38 10.57
C GLY A 180 19.92 -0.01 11.79
N GLU A 181 21.17 -0.38 11.57
CA GLU A 181 22.13 -0.48 12.66
C GLU A 181 22.22 0.90 13.29
N ILE A 182 21.82 1.00 14.55
CA ILE A 182 22.10 2.18 15.38
C ILE A 182 23.60 2.07 15.67
N ASN A 183 24.42 2.79 14.89
CA ASN A 183 25.80 3.01 15.29
C ASN A 183 25.76 3.92 16.52
N GLU A 184 26.05 3.32 17.67
CA GLU A 184 26.37 4.05 18.92
C GLU A 184 27.70 4.81 18.76
#